data_4f7a2120d2400211c3997a7472ae5e69
#
_entry.id   4f7a2120d2400211c3997a7472ae5e69
#
_cell.length_a   1.000
_cell.length_b   1.000
_cell.length_c   1.000
_cell.angle_alpha   90.00
_cell.angle_beta   90.00
_cell.angle_gamma   90.00
#
_symmetry.space_group_name_H-M   'P 1'
#
loop_
_entity.id
_entity.type
_entity.pdbx_description
1 polymer ?
#
loop_
_entity_poly.entity_id
_entity_poly.type
_entity_poly.pdbx_seq_one_letter_code
_entity_poly.pdbx_strand_id
1 'polypeptide(L)'
;MLRMSQVLDADLDPQISAVARNLLNDAFEGDFSGEDWQHTFGGVRFLGFLNDKLIAHGAVVPRKIKVDESDLVVGYAEGIAVAPTYWHQGYGSLLMAEITSFCRSEFSLSMLSTSEKGFYRKHGWSDFEGMSYVLKDGVEIRSEDEDEGLMYLPGLSRDTGSPKKVICESRVGDAW
;
A
#
# COMPACT_ATOMS: atom_id res chain seq x y z
N MET A 1 2.31 7.38 23.92
CA MET A 1 3.17 7.39 22.71
C MET A 1 2.73 6.24 21.81
N LEU A 2 2.65 6.45 20.49
CA LEU A 2 2.34 5.38 19.54
C LEU A 2 3.53 4.41 19.49
N ARG A 3 3.28 3.13 19.66
CA ARG A 3 4.26 2.05 19.48
C ARG A 3 4.00 1.39 18.13
N MET A 4 4.99 1.46 17.23
CA MET A 4 4.93 0.76 15.94
C MET A 4 5.50 -0.64 16.06
N SER A 5 4.90 -1.59 15.34
CA SER A 5 5.36 -2.97 15.22
C SER A 5 5.29 -3.40 13.76
N GLN A 6 6.35 -4.04 13.29
CA GLN A 6 6.40 -4.69 11.98
C GLN A 6 6.29 -6.19 12.18
N VAL A 7 5.37 -6.82 11.48
CA VAL A 7 5.08 -8.26 11.61
C VAL A 7 4.96 -8.86 10.21
N LEU A 8 5.59 -9.99 9.97
CA LEU A 8 5.31 -10.77 8.75
C LEU A 8 3.85 -11.22 8.79
N ASP A 9 3.16 -11.13 7.68
CA ASP A 9 1.75 -11.54 7.60
C ASP A 9 1.53 -12.98 8.09
N ALA A 10 2.47 -13.89 7.80
CA ALA A 10 2.43 -15.27 8.25
C ALA A 10 2.51 -15.45 9.78
N ASP A 11 3.07 -14.47 10.48
CA ASP A 11 3.26 -14.48 11.94
C ASP A 11 2.22 -13.62 12.68
N LEU A 12 1.24 -13.09 11.94
CA LEU A 12 0.21 -12.23 12.52
C LEU A 12 -0.73 -13.03 13.44
N ASP A 13 -0.84 -12.58 14.67
CA ASP A 13 -1.78 -13.16 15.63
C ASP A 13 -3.23 -13.06 15.10
N PRO A 14 -4.03 -14.15 15.12
CA PRO A 14 -5.39 -14.16 14.61
C PRO A 14 -6.32 -13.14 15.27
N GLN A 15 -6.13 -12.82 16.55
CA GLN A 15 -6.95 -11.83 17.26
C GLN A 15 -6.58 -10.41 16.77
N ILE A 16 -5.29 -10.14 16.61
CA ILE A 16 -4.81 -8.87 16.03
C ILE A 16 -5.28 -8.73 14.58
N SER A 17 -5.25 -9.81 13.80
CA SER A 17 -5.79 -9.84 12.43
C SER A 17 -7.26 -9.43 12.37
N ALA A 18 -8.09 -9.98 13.25
CA ALA A 18 -9.51 -9.63 13.33
C ALA A 18 -9.72 -8.16 13.73
N VAL A 19 -8.94 -7.66 14.70
CA VAL A 19 -9.00 -6.23 15.11
C VAL A 19 -8.56 -5.32 13.96
N ALA A 20 -7.49 -5.68 13.23
CA ALA A 20 -7.01 -4.91 12.09
C ALA A 20 -8.06 -4.83 10.97
N ARG A 21 -8.73 -5.96 10.67
CA ARG A 21 -9.81 -5.98 9.68
C ARG A 21 -10.97 -5.06 10.06
N ASN A 22 -11.39 -5.11 11.34
CA ASN A 22 -12.44 -4.21 11.84
C ASN A 22 -12.03 -2.74 11.77
N LEU A 23 -10.77 -2.42 12.13
CA LEU A 23 -10.23 -1.06 12.01
C LEU A 23 -10.32 -0.56 10.56
N LEU A 24 -9.93 -1.40 9.59
CA LEU A 24 -10.01 -1.04 8.17
C LEU A 24 -11.45 -0.84 7.72
N ASN A 25 -12.36 -1.75 8.09
CA ASN A 25 -13.77 -1.60 7.78
C ASN A 25 -14.36 -0.29 8.32
N ASP A 26 -14.02 0.07 9.56
CA ASP A 26 -14.48 1.31 10.17
C ASP A 26 -13.87 2.56 9.49
N ALA A 27 -12.58 2.50 9.15
CA ALA A 27 -11.86 3.61 8.53
C ALA A 27 -12.32 3.88 7.08
N PHE A 28 -12.75 2.83 6.38
CA PHE A 28 -13.31 2.91 5.02
C PHE A 28 -14.85 2.93 5.00
N GLU A 29 -15.48 3.24 6.13
CA GLU A 29 -16.95 3.42 6.25
C GLU A 29 -17.77 2.20 5.76
N GLY A 30 -17.20 1.00 5.86
CA GLY A 30 -17.82 -0.25 5.42
C GLY A 30 -17.52 -0.66 3.98
N ASP A 31 -16.82 0.18 3.22
CA ASP A 31 -16.47 -0.10 1.82
C ASP A 31 -15.20 -0.97 1.65
N PHE A 32 -14.57 -1.41 2.75
CA PHE A 32 -13.42 -2.30 2.72
C PHE A 32 -13.85 -3.75 2.52
N SER A 33 -13.74 -4.23 1.28
CA SER A 33 -14.23 -5.54 0.87
C SER A 33 -13.41 -6.73 1.39
N GLY A 34 -13.89 -7.95 1.17
CA GLY A 34 -13.13 -9.17 1.45
C GLY A 34 -11.90 -9.30 0.54
N GLU A 35 -12.01 -8.85 -0.70
CA GLU A 35 -10.93 -8.81 -1.67
C GLU A 35 -9.84 -7.82 -1.24
N ASP A 36 -10.21 -6.59 -0.83
CA ASP A 36 -9.26 -5.60 -0.31
C ASP A 36 -8.49 -6.14 0.90
N TRP A 37 -9.19 -6.87 1.78
CA TRP A 37 -8.52 -7.54 2.89
C TRP A 37 -7.52 -8.59 2.41
N GLN A 38 -7.86 -9.40 1.41
CA GLN A 38 -6.94 -10.39 0.84
C GLN A 38 -5.72 -9.73 0.16
N HIS A 39 -5.88 -8.55 -0.42
CA HIS A 39 -4.78 -7.80 -1.02
C HIS A 39 -3.71 -7.38 0.00
N THR A 40 -4.03 -7.32 1.27
CA THR A 40 -3.06 -7.00 2.33
C THR A 40 -2.18 -8.18 2.77
N PHE A 41 -2.39 -9.40 2.21
CA PHE A 41 -1.69 -10.60 2.62
C PHE A 41 -0.38 -10.85 1.85
N GLY A 42 0.51 -11.61 2.47
CA GLY A 42 1.75 -12.10 1.85
C GLY A 42 2.95 -11.16 1.98
N GLY A 43 2.84 -10.11 2.79
CA GLY A 43 3.91 -9.14 3.00
C GLY A 43 4.21 -8.85 4.45
N VAL A 44 4.52 -7.60 4.73
CA VAL A 44 4.79 -7.07 6.07
C VAL A 44 3.65 -6.15 6.49
N ARG A 45 3.15 -6.34 7.71
CA ARG A 45 2.16 -5.46 8.32
C ARG A 45 2.81 -4.48 9.28
N PHE A 46 2.34 -3.26 9.23
CA PHE A 46 2.71 -2.15 10.11
C PHE A 46 1.54 -1.86 11.03
N LEU A 47 1.75 -2.09 12.31
CA LEU A 47 0.70 -2.01 13.34
C LEU A 47 1.06 -0.92 14.34
N GLY A 48 0.18 0.06 14.50
CA GLY A 48 0.35 1.14 15.47
C GLY A 48 -0.54 0.94 16.70
N PHE A 49 0.09 0.81 17.86
CA PHE A 49 -0.59 0.63 19.15
C PHE A 49 -0.48 1.85 20.03
N LEU A 50 -1.61 2.29 20.57
CA LEU A 50 -1.69 3.34 21.60
C LEU A 50 -2.35 2.74 22.85
N ASN A 51 -1.60 2.70 23.97
CA ASN A 51 -2.06 2.07 25.21
C ASN A 51 -2.60 0.64 24.96
N ASP A 52 -1.81 -0.17 24.25
CA ASP A 52 -2.10 -1.53 23.83
C ASP A 52 -3.32 -1.72 22.90
N LYS A 53 -3.98 -0.66 22.51
CA LYS A 53 -5.04 -0.67 21.51
C LYS A 53 -4.46 -0.46 20.12
N LEU A 54 -4.78 -1.35 19.17
CA LEU A 54 -4.45 -1.17 17.76
C LEU A 54 -5.26 0.00 17.19
N ILE A 55 -4.58 1.03 16.71
CA ILE A 55 -5.22 2.23 16.15
C ILE A 55 -4.78 2.57 14.73
N ALA A 56 -3.73 1.93 14.23
CA ALA A 56 -3.22 2.17 12.87
C ALA A 56 -2.78 0.85 12.23
N HIS A 57 -3.03 0.70 10.95
CA HIS A 57 -2.67 -0.45 10.13
C HIS A 57 -2.17 0.00 8.76
N GLY A 58 -1.20 -0.72 8.23
CA GLY A 58 -0.79 -0.70 6.82
C GLY A 58 -0.11 -2.01 6.48
N ALA A 59 -0.09 -2.36 5.22
CA ALA A 59 0.63 -3.52 4.71
C ALA A 59 1.50 -3.12 3.52
N VAL A 60 2.64 -3.77 3.35
CA VAL A 60 3.46 -3.69 2.13
C VAL A 60 3.59 -5.10 1.59
N VAL A 61 3.03 -5.33 0.41
CA VAL A 61 2.94 -6.65 -0.23
C VAL A 61 3.84 -6.67 -1.46
N PRO A 62 4.76 -7.65 -1.59
CA PRO A 62 5.54 -7.81 -2.80
C PRO A 62 4.63 -8.18 -3.99
N ARG A 63 4.66 -7.38 -5.06
CA ARG A 63 3.91 -7.66 -6.29
C ARG A 63 4.83 -7.65 -7.49
N LYS A 64 4.63 -8.60 -8.40
CA LYS A 64 5.29 -8.59 -9.71
C LYS A 64 4.60 -7.58 -10.61
N ILE A 65 5.32 -6.54 -10.99
CA ILE A 65 4.83 -5.48 -11.86
C ILE A 65 5.90 -5.24 -12.93
N LYS A 66 5.49 -5.25 -14.19
CA LYS A 66 6.36 -4.79 -15.27
C LYS A 66 6.35 -3.27 -15.28
N VAL A 67 7.51 -2.68 -15.12
CA VAL A 67 7.72 -1.22 -15.08
C VAL A 67 8.60 -0.84 -16.26
N ASP A 68 8.01 -0.13 -17.20
CA ASP A 68 8.60 0.11 -18.52
C ASP A 68 8.97 -1.23 -19.19
N GLU A 69 10.25 -1.52 -19.40
CA GLU A 69 10.72 -2.77 -20.00
C GLU A 69 11.26 -3.79 -18.97
N SER A 70 11.12 -3.51 -17.66
CA SER A 70 11.71 -4.33 -16.58
C SER A 70 10.64 -5.03 -15.75
N ASP A 71 10.82 -6.33 -15.53
CA ASP A 71 10.02 -7.06 -14.54
C ASP A 71 10.59 -6.83 -13.15
N LEU A 72 9.80 -6.23 -12.26
CA LEU A 72 10.20 -5.89 -10.90
C LEU A 72 9.32 -6.58 -9.86
N VAL A 73 9.90 -6.83 -8.70
CA VAL A 73 9.12 -7.04 -7.47
C VAL A 73 8.96 -5.67 -6.81
N VAL A 74 7.76 -5.15 -6.84
CA VAL A 74 7.39 -3.83 -6.31
C VAL A 74 6.78 -3.99 -4.92
N GLY A 75 7.17 -3.15 -3.98
CA GLY A 75 6.50 -3.06 -2.67
C GLY A 75 5.17 -2.31 -2.84
N TYR A 76 4.04 -3.03 -2.81
CA TYR A 76 2.73 -2.41 -2.99
C TYR A 76 2.09 -2.15 -1.62
N ALA A 77 1.82 -0.88 -1.33
CA ALA A 77 1.23 -0.49 -0.04
C ALA A 77 -0.29 -0.60 -0.09
N GLU A 78 -0.85 -1.35 0.86
CA GLU A 78 -2.27 -1.73 0.92
C GLU A 78 -2.84 -1.49 2.31
N GLY A 79 -4.15 -1.20 2.39
CA GLY A 79 -4.88 -1.14 3.65
C GLY A 79 -4.28 -0.17 4.67
N ILE A 80 -3.89 1.02 4.24
CA ILE A 80 -3.33 2.05 5.12
C ILE A 80 -4.46 2.82 5.77
N ALA A 81 -4.57 2.74 7.08
CA ALA A 81 -5.61 3.44 7.83
C ALA A 81 -5.22 3.74 9.28
N VAL A 82 -5.87 4.74 9.84
CA VAL A 82 -5.93 5.04 11.27
C VAL A 82 -7.39 4.99 11.70
N ALA A 83 -7.67 4.42 12.86
CA ALA A 83 -9.03 4.34 13.38
C ALA A 83 -9.66 5.75 13.48
N PRO A 84 -10.94 5.95 13.06
CA PRO A 84 -11.55 7.27 12.91
C PRO A 84 -11.46 8.18 14.14
N THR A 85 -11.58 7.61 15.33
CA THR A 85 -11.46 8.35 16.61
C THR A 85 -10.09 8.97 16.85
N TYR A 86 -9.08 8.60 16.06
CA TYR A 86 -7.70 9.08 16.17
C TYR A 86 -7.23 9.88 14.94
N TRP A 87 -8.14 10.25 14.05
CA TRP A 87 -7.81 11.08 12.89
C TRP A 87 -7.32 12.47 13.30
N HIS A 88 -6.57 13.10 12.43
CA HIS A 88 -6.02 14.45 12.58
C HIS A 88 -5.07 14.65 13.78
N GLN A 89 -4.58 13.56 14.40
CA GLN A 89 -3.65 13.57 15.53
C GLN A 89 -2.19 13.22 15.14
N GLY A 90 -1.91 13.13 13.83
CA GLY A 90 -0.57 12.85 13.32
C GLY A 90 -0.18 11.36 13.25
N TYR A 91 -1.03 10.44 13.71
CA TYR A 91 -0.70 9.00 13.72
C TYR A 91 -0.54 8.40 12.32
N GLY A 92 -1.30 8.88 11.34
CA GLY A 92 -1.12 8.48 9.94
C GLY A 92 0.27 8.84 9.40
N SER A 93 0.81 9.99 9.79
CA SER A 93 2.17 10.41 9.41
C SER A 93 3.24 9.54 10.05
N LEU A 94 3.05 9.11 11.29
CA LEU A 94 3.97 8.17 11.95
C LEU A 94 3.94 6.80 11.28
N LEU A 95 2.76 6.28 10.94
CA LEU A 95 2.60 5.04 10.18
C LEU A 95 3.29 5.15 8.81
N MET A 96 3.05 6.23 8.07
CA MET A 96 3.64 6.40 6.73
C MET A 96 5.16 6.62 6.76
N ALA A 97 5.71 7.20 7.82
CA ALA A 97 7.16 7.29 7.96
C ALA A 97 7.82 5.91 8.03
N GLU A 98 7.24 4.97 8.79
CA GLU A 98 7.72 3.59 8.88
C GLU A 98 7.56 2.85 7.54
N ILE A 99 6.38 2.93 6.92
CA ILE A 99 6.10 2.28 5.63
C ILE A 99 7.04 2.83 4.54
N THR A 100 7.20 4.14 4.45
CA THR A 100 8.05 4.78 3.45
C THR A 100 9.53 4.39 3.64
N SER A 101 10.00 4.35 4.89
CA SER A 101 11.37 3.92 5.21
C SER A 101 11.60 2.46 4.78
N PHE A 102 10.68 1.58 5.11
CA PHE A 102 10.73 0.17 4.72
C PHE A 102 10.70 0.00 3.18
N CYS A 103 9.76 0.67 2.51
CA CYS A 103 9.66 0.62 1.06
C CYS A 103 10.97 1.02 0.37
N ARG A 104 11.60 2.09 0.85
CA ARG A 104 12.86 2.57 0.28
C ARG A 104 14.03 1.61 0.49
N SER A 105 14.08 0.92 1.64
CA SER A 105 15.17 -0.01 1.94
C SER A 105 15.02 -1.36 1.24
N GLU A 106 13.80 -1.86 1.13
CA GLU A 106 13.55 -3.24 0.69
C GLU A 106 13.25 -3.38 -0.81
N PHE A 107 12.76 -2.32 -1.46
CA PHE A 107 12.35 -2.37 -2.85
C PHE A 107 13.05 -1.31 -3.70
N SER A 108 13.33 -1.65 -4.95
CA SER A 108 13.84 -0.68 -5.93
C SER A 108 12.74 0.32 -6.34
N LEU A 109 11.48 -0.10 -6.25
CA LEU A 109 10.29 0.71 -6.48
C LEU A 109 9.16 0.23 -5.58
N SER A 110 8.38 1.16 -5.05
CA SER A 110 7.11 0.87 -4.38
C SER A 110 5.99 1.65 -5.02
N MET A 111 4.76 1.16 -4.92
CA MET A 111 3.57 1.78 -5.48
C MET A 111 2.39 1.70 -4.51
N LEU A 112 1.40 2.52 -4.73
CA LEU A 112 0.09 2.48 -4.09
C LEU A 112 -0.96 3.14 -5.00
N SER A 113 -2.23 2.88 -4.71
CA SER A 113 -3.37 3.59 -5.29
C SER A 113 -4.14 4.35 -4.21
N THR A 114 -4.49 5.60 -4.47
CA THR A 114 -5.17 6.47 -3.49
C THR A 114 -5.90 7.64 -4.13
N SER A 115 -6.98 8.08 -3.50
CA SER A 115 -7.60 9.39 -3.75
C SER A 115 -6.93 10.54 -2.96
N GLU A 116 -6.17 10.21 -1.90
CA GLU A 116 -5.61 11.17 -0.93
C GLU A 116 -4.14 11.53 -1.23
N LYS A 117 -3.80 11.76 -2.49
CA LYS A 117 -2.42 12.02 -2.96
C LYS A 117 -1.67 13.08 -2.17
N GLY A 118 -2.38 14.14 -1.73
CA GLY A 118 -1.79 15.23 -0.94
C GLY A 118 -1.14 14.75 0.36
N PHE A 119 -1.70 13.73 0.99
CA PHE A 119 -1.14 13.11 2.18
C PHE A 119 0.17 12.37 1.85
N TYR A 120 0.17 11.53 0.82
CA TYR A 120 1.34 10.72 0.44
C TYR A 120 2.49 11.54 -0.12
N ARG A 121 2.22 12.62 -0.85
CA ARG A 121 3.27 13.57 -1.32
C ARG A 121 4.09 14.13 -0.16
N LYS A 122 3.48 14.43 0.99
CA LYS A 122 4.18 14.89 2.20
C LYS A 122 5.16 13.87 2.76
N HIS A 123 4.99 12.59 2.39
CA HIS A 123 5.85 11.48 2.78
C HIS A 123 6.84 11.05 1.68
N GLY A 124 6.97 11.86 0.62
CA GLY A 124 7.97 11.65 -0.43
C GLY A 124 7.53 10.72 -1.57
N TRP A 125 6.24 10.37 -1.62
CA TRP A 125 5.64 9.67 -2.75
C TRP A 125 5.34 10.64 -3.89
N SER A 126 5.51 10.18 -5.13
CA SER A 126 5.28 10.96 -6.34
C SER A 126 4.06 10.45 -7.09
N ASP A 127 3.38 11.34 -7.78
CA ASP A 127 2.28 10.99 -8.67
C ASP A 127 2.81 10.17 -9.84
N PHE A 128 2.10 9.11 -10.19
CA PHE A 128 2.34 8.39 -11.42
C PHE A 128 1.66 9.15 -12.57
N GLU A 129 2.45 9.53 -13.57
CA GLU A 129 1.98 10.28 -14.75
C GLU A 129 2.10 9.46 -16.04
N GLY A 130 2.21 8.13 -15.89
CA GLY A 130 2.34 7.19 -16.99
C GLY A 130 1.00 6.56 -17.38
N MET A 131 1.09 5.38 -17.98
CA MET A 131 -0.06 4.57 -18.39
C MET A 131 -0.05 3.23 -17.65
N SER A 132 -1.16 2.88 -17.02
CA SER A 132 -1.34 1.60 -16.34
C SER A 132 -2.10 0.59 -17.21
N TYR A 133 -1.76 -0.67 -17.04
CA TYR A 133 -2.36 -1.81 -17.74
C TYR A 133 -2.53 -2.97 -16.78
N VAL A 134 -3.52 -3.81 -17.07
CA VAL A 134 -3.72 -5.09 -16.40
C VAL A 134 -3.47 -6.22 -17.40
N LEU A 135 -2.60 -7.16 -17.05
CA LEU A 135 -2.38 -8.38 -17.83
C LEU A 135 -3.44 -9.41 -17.43
N LYS A 136 -4.32 -9.76 -18.35
CA LYS A 136 -5.35 -10.78 -18.17
C LYS A 136 -5.31 -11.76 -19.35
N ASP A 137 -5.16 -13.05 -19.05
CA ASP A 137 -5.08 -14.12 -20.04
C ASP A 137 -4.05 -13.86 -21.18
N GLY A 138 -2.91 -13.25 -20.79
CA GLY A 138 -1.84 -12.89 -21.73
C GLY A 138 -2.08 -11.63 -22.56
N VAL A 139 -3.17 -10.90 -22.31
CA VAL A 139 -3.52 -9.66 -23.00
C VAL A 139 -3.36 -8.45 -22.07
N GLU A 140 -2.63 -7.43 -22.52
CA GLU A 140 -2.51 -6.14 -21.83
C GLU A 140 -3.76 -5.30 -22.07
N ILE A 141 -4.53 -5.07 -21.03
CA ILE A 141 -5.74 -4.24 -21.06
C ILE A 141 -5.43 -2.90 -20.40
N ARG A 142 -5.69 -1.81 -21.10
CA ARG A 142 -5.53 -0.44 -20.56
C ARG A 142 -6.45 -0.22 -19.35
N SER A 143 -5.90 0.29 -18.25
CA SER A 143 -6.63 0.63 -17.02
C SER A 143 -6.57 2.14 -16.75
N GLU A 144 -7.06 2.93 -17.71
CA GLU A 144 -6.95 4.41 -17.70
C GLU A 144 -7.56 5.04 -16.45
N ASP A 145 -8.68 4.50 -15.95
CA ASP A 145 -9.36 5.00 -14.76
C ASP A 145 -8.50 4.88 -13.49
N GLU A 146 -7.48 4.00 -13.51
CA GLU A 146 -6.58 3.79 -12.38
C GLU A 146 -5.39 4.74 -12.34
N ASP A 147 -5.00 5.32 -13.48
CA ASP A 147 -3.80 6.17 -13.58
C ASP A 147 -3.81 7.30 -12.57
N GLU A 148 -4.97 7.95 -12.41
CA GLU A 148 -5.10 9.09 -11.51
C GLU A 148 -4.87 8.70 -10.03
N GLY A 149 -5.20 7.46 -9.65
CA GLY A 149 -5.01 6.96 -8.28
C GLY A 149 -3.58 6.56 -7.96
N LEU A 150 -2.78 6.21 -8.96
CA LEU A 150 -1.47 5.60 -8.74
C LEU A 150 -0.41 6.60 -8.29
N MET A 151 0.42 6.16 -7.35
CA MET A 151 1.61 6.85 -6.89
C MET A 151 2.79 5.87 -6.80
N TYR A 152 4.01 6.40 -6.83
CA TYR A 152 5.23 5.59 -6.72
C TYR A 152 6.26 6.22 -5.78
N LEU A 153 7.16 5.37 -5.27
CA LEU A 153 8.27 5.74 -4.42
C LEU A 153 9.53 5.00 -4.89
N PRO A 154 10.57 5.69 -5.38
CA PRO A 154 11.85 5.06 -5.69
C PRO A 154 12.56 4.56 -4.43
N GLY A 155 13.20 3.39 -4.52
CA GLY A 155 14.10 2.89 -3.48
C GLY A 155 15.43 3.64 -3.46
N LEU A 156 16.22 3.45 -2.39
CA LEU A 156 17.51 4.11 -2.20
C LEU A 156 18.55 3.71 -3.27
N SER A 157 18.42 2.52 -3.83
CA SER A 157 19.38 1.96 -4.81
C SER A 157 19.02 2.26 -6.26
N ARG A 158 17.91 2.95 -6.50
CA ARG A 158 17.41 3.21 -7.85
C ARG A 158 17.53 4.69 -8.23
N ASP A 159 18.39 4.97 -9.19
CA ASP A 159 18.34 6.24 -9.95
C ASP A 159 17.25 6.09 -11.02
N THR A 160 16.06 6.61 -10.75
CA THR A 160 14.94 6.39 -11.65
C THR A 160 14.24 7.66 -12.00
N GLY A 161 14.14 7.86 -13.30
CA GLY A 161 13.09 8.70 -13.86
C GLY A 161 11.70 8.18 -13.47
N SER A 162 10.69 8.99 -13.62
CA SER A 162 9.29 8.62 -13.44
C SER A 162 8.93 7.41 -14.32
N PRO A 163 8.30 6.35 -13.78
CA PRO A 163 7.79 5.25 -14.60
C PRO A 163 6.79 5.76 -15.64
N LYS A 164 6.87 5.25 -16.87
CA LYS A 164 5.99 5.68 -17.98
C LYS A 164 4.90 4.67 -18.29
N LYS A 165 5.18 3.39 -18.07
CA LYS A 165 4.23 2.31 -18.27
C LYS A 165 4.36 1.30 -17.14
N VAL A 166 3.23 0.90 -16.57
CA VAL A 166 3.19 -0.16 -15.55
C VAL A 166 2.13 -1.19 -15.91
N ILE A 167 2.44 -2.47 -15.68
CA ILE A 167 1.54 -3.58 -15.98
C ILE A 167 1.55 -4.51 -14.78
N CYS A 168 0.38 -4.71 -14.16
CA CYS A 168 0.19 -5.72 -13.12
C CYS A 168 -0.63 -6.90 -13.65
N GLU A 169 -0.51 -8.06 -13.02
CA GLU A 169 -1.42 -9.17 -13.30
C GLU A 169 -2.80 -8.89 -12.70
N SER A 170 -3.84 -9.38 -13.42
CA SER A 170 -5.21 -9.32 -12.90
C SER A 170 -5.33 -10.11 -11.61
N ARG A 171 -6.12 -9.60 -10.67
CA ARG A 171 -6.49 -10.27 -9.43
C ARG A 171 -7.98 -10.07 -9.18
N VAL A 172 -8.57 -10.79 -8.23
CA VAL A 172 -9.96 -10.60 -7.82
C VAL A 172 -10.09 -9.24 -7.13
N GLY A 173 -11.14 -8.49 -7.43
CA GLY A 173 -11.30 -7.11 -6.99
C GLY A 173 -10.45 -6.13 -7.83
N ASP A 174 -10.04 -5.03 -7.23
CA ASP A 174 -9.21 -4.03 -7.90
C ASP A 174 -7.82 -4.58 -8.23
N ALA A 175 -7.40 -4.37 -9.47
CA ALA A 175 -6.11 -4.83 -9.93
C ALA A 175 -4.95 -3.97 -9.41
N TRP A 176 -5.20 -2.68 -9.16
CA TRP A 176 -4.23 -1.67 -8.69
C TRP A 176 -4.48 -1.22 -7.26
#